data_1448080ba56fdbf8297766d124e84531
#
_entry.id   1448080ba56fdbf8297766d124e84531
#
_cell.length_a   1.000
_cell.length_b   1.000
_cell.length_c   1.000
_cell.angle_alpha   90.00
_cell.angle_beta   90.00
_cell.angle_gamma   90.00
#
_symmetry.space_group_name_H-M   'P 1'
#
loop_
_entity.id
_entity.type
_entity.pdbx_description
1 polymer ?
#
loop_
_entity_poly.entity_id
_entity_poly.type
_entity_poly.pdbx_seq_one_letter_code
_entity_poly.pdbx_strand_id
1 'polypeptide(L)'
;MDAADRAARIVRRVVETLKPGFAVRLWTGERIGPAGGPVLAINDQDIVWQLVRRPAFSTLVEMWISKTVDIEEGTLFDFYAVPSQGRLKTKLRSLPKLEILRDLPVVLFSRKQMTARSDLSGRNPYVSGSNKEAIQHHYDISNAFYRLFLDERMVYSCGYFKDFANGIDQAQVDKLDHICRKLRLKPGERLLDIGCGWGAMLIHAAKHYGVVGHGVSLSRAQTQLARERIRAEGLEDRITIEIKSYAELSGAFDKISSIGMFEHLGIANHDAYFSAVHRLLKPGGVYLHHAITRRSKGDIRKTLRKGPEYKALIKYIFPGGELDTIGMTLGNLEARGFLVHDVENLREHYQRTCRLWAERLHARFDEAIAEVGEAKARLWLLYLTGCSIAFERASAQIFQTVATKRARGPSGLPPTREDLYR
;
A
#
# COMPACT_ATOMS: atom_id res chain seq x y z
N MET A 1 29.82 -34.56 10.43
CA MET A 1 29.23 -33.27 10.02
C MET A 1 27.71 -33.39 10.12
N ASP A 2 27.12 -32.67 11.01
CA ASP A 2 25.67 -32.71 11.26
C ASP A 2 24.86 -31.96 10.17
N ALA A 3 23.53 -31.93 10.31
CA ALA A 3 22.65 -31.29 9.36
C ALA A 3 22.80 -29.77 9.35
N ALA A 4 23.13 -29.16 10.49
CA ALA A 4 23.36 -27.74 10.61
C ALA A 4 24.62 -27.30 9.85
N ASP A 5 25.71 -28.08 10.00
CA ASP A 5 26.96 -27.80 9.24
C ASP A 5 26.76 -27.93 7.73
N ARG A 6 25.92 -28.88 7.28
CA ARG A 6 25.61 -29.05 5.85
C ARG A 6 24.73 -27.92 5.34
N ALA A 7 23.74 -27.48 6.13
CA ALA A 7 22.92 -26.32 5.79
C ALA A 7 23.77 -25.04 5.68
N ALA A 8 24.68 -24.80 6.64
CA ALA A 8 25.60 -23.67 6.61
C ALA A 8 26.49 -23.68 5.34
N ARG A 9 26.99 -24.88 4.95
CA ARG A 9 27.78 -25.02 3.72
C ARG A 9 26.95 -24.72 2.48
N ILE A 10 25.70 -25.16 2.40
CA ILE A 10 24.80 -24.85 1.29
C ILE A 10 24.62 -23.33 1.20
N VAL A 11 24.29 -22.66 2.30
CA VAL A 11 24.07 -21.21 2.33
C VAL A 11 25.35 -20.48 1.93
N ARG A 12 26.52 -20.86 2.47
CA ARG A 12 27.81 -20.26 2.10
C ARG A 12 28.04 -20.32 0.60
N ARG A 13 27.90 -21.48 -0.04
CA ARG A 13 28.07 -21.66 -1.47
C ARG A 13 27.10 -20.82 -2.30
N VAL A 14 25.85 -20.73 -1.85
CA VAL A 14 24.85 -19.88 -2.48
C VAL A 14 25.28 -18.42 -2.42
N VAL A 15 25.68 -17.92 -1.26
CA VAL A 15 26.11 -16.53 -1.06
C VAL A 15 27.37 -16.21 -1.87
N GLU A 16 28.38 -17.06 -1.82
CA GLU A 16 29.64 -16.92 -2.57
C GLU A 16 29.41 -16.92 -4.10
N THR A 17 28.48 -17.74 -4.59
CA THR A 17 28.14 -17.81 -6.02
C THR A 17 27.29 -16.61 -6.45
N LEU A 18 26.28 -16.24 -5.66
CA LEU A 18 25.38 -15.13 -6.00
C LEU A 18 26.04 -13.78 -5.82
N LYS A 19 27.01 -13.66 -4.93
CA LYS A 19 27.67 -12.39 -4.55
C LYS A 19 26.63 -11.27 -4.44
N PRO A 20 25.74 -11.31 -3.43
CA PRO A 20 24.57 -10.42 -3.37
C PRO A 20 24.93 -8.94 -3.17
N GLY A 21 26.19 -8.60 -2.85
CA GLY A 21 26.64 -7.24 -2.61
C GLY A 21 26.40 -6.76 -1.17
N PHE A 22 25.82 -7.60 -0.32
CA PHE A 22 25.67 -7.44 1.12
C PHE A 22 26.24 -8.66 1.84
N ALA A 23 26.55 -8.52 3.13
CA ALA A 23 27.02 -9.64 3.93
C ALA A 23 25.86 -10.46 4.49
N VAL A 24 26.11 -11.74 4.70
CA VAL A 24 25.18 -12.67 5.34
C VAL A 24 25.83 -13.24 6.59
N ARG A 25 25.20 -13.10 7.74
CA ARG A 25 25.61 -13.75 8.99
C ARG A 25 24.74 -15.01 9.18
N LEU A 26 25.39 -16.13 9.40
CA LEU A 26 24.72 -17.40 9.69
C LEU A 26 24.40 -17.52 11.21
N TRP A 27 23.56 -18.49 11.58
CA TRP A 27 23.25 -18.88 12.97
C TRP A 27 24.49 -19.36 13.73
N THR A 28 25.56 -19.73 13.04
CA THR A 28 26.86 -20.11 13.63
C THR A 28 27.71 -18.91 14.03
N GLY A 29 27.28 -17.68 13.70
CA GLY A 29 28.08 -16.45 13.86
C GLY A 29 28.97 -16.13 12.66
N GLU A 30 29.17 -17.07 11.73
CA GLU A 30 29.98 -16.86 10.53
C GLU A 30 29.39 -15.75 9.64
N ARG A 31 30.23 -14.81 9.22
CA ARG A 31 29.86 -13.72 8.28
C ARG A 31 30.49 -14.00 6.90
N ILE A 32 29.67 -13.97 5.85
CA ILE A 32 30.04 -14.26 4.48
C ILE A 32 29.67 -13.05 3.63
N GLY A 33 30.60 -12.55 2.82
CA GLY A 33 30.36 -11.44 1.89
C GLY A 33 31.27 -10.25 2.17
N PRO A 34 30.97 -9.06 1.62
CA PRO A 34 31.82 -7.89 1.73
C PRO A 34 31.92 -7.38 3.19
N ALA A 35 33.06 -6.80 3.52
CA ALA A 35 33.22 -6.01 4.74
C ALA A 35 32.54 -4.64 4.55
N GLY A 36 31.65 -4.29 5.47
CA GLY A 36 30.86 -3.07 5.39
C GLY A 36 29.56 -3.23 4.55
N GLY A 37 28.64 -2.28 4.71
CA GLY A 37 27.32 -2.34 4.10
C GLY A 37 26.31 -3.18 4.90
N PRO A 38 25.10 -3.40 4.35
CA PRO A 38 24.03 -4.08 5.08
C PRO A 38 24.34 -5.55 5.34
N VAL A 39 23.88 -6.07 6.49
CA VAL A 39 24.09 -7.46 6.93
C VAL A 39 22.75 -8.13 7.13
N LEU A 40 22.52 -9.20 6.34
CA LEU A 40 21.38 -10.09 6.51
C LEU A 40 21.73 -11.20 7.51
N ALA A 41 21.03 -11.27 8.61
CA ALA A 41 21.18 -12.35 9.58
C ALA A 41 20.23 -13.50 9.23
N ILE A 42 20.79 -14.70 9.17
CA ILE A 42 20.03 -15.96 9.11
C ILE A 42 20.14 -16.59 10.49
N ASN A 43 19.06 -16.57 11.24
CA ASN A 43 19.03 -16.99 12.65
C ASN A 43 18.66 -18.46 12.84
N ASP A 44 18.16 -19.13 11.80
CA ASP A 44 17.68 -20.51 11.88
C ASP A 44 18.31 -21.38 10.79
N GLN A 45 18.85 -22.53 11.20
CA GLN A 45 19.44 -23.54 10.31
C GLN A 45 18.40 -24.17 9.35
N ASP A 46 17.11 -24.12 9.69
CA ASP A 46 16.04 -24.71 8.89
C ASP A 46 15.68 -23.90 7.66
N ILE A 47 16.34 -22.78 7.40
CA ILE A 47 16.11 -21.91 6.22
C ILE A 47 16.19 -22.69 4.91
N VAL A 48 17.17 -23.58 4.75
CA VAL A 48 17.35 -24.39 3.54
C VAL A 48 16.16 -25.34 3.35
N TRP A 49 15.75 -26.01 4.41
CA TRP A 49 14.60 -26.91 4.41
C TRP A 49 13.30 -26.19 4.06
N GLN A 50 13.06 -25.01 4.64
CA GLN A 50 11.88 -24.21 4.38
C GLN A 50 11.81 -23.76 2.92
N LEU A 51 12.92 -23.23 2.37
CA LEU A 51 13.01 -22.75 0.99
C LEU A 51 12.87 -23.87 -0.04
N VAL A 52 13.42 -25.05 0.22
CA VAL A 52 13.31 -26.19 -0.69
C VAL A 52 11.89 -26.76 -0.72
N ARG A 53 11.21 -26.84 0.43
CA ARG A 53 9.84 -27.32 0.49
C ARG A 53 8.80 -26.36 -0.04
N ARG A 54 9.04 -25.06 0.13
CA ARG A 54 8.13 -23.99 -0.30
C ARG A 54 8.90 -22.87 -0.98
N PRO A 55 9.34 -23.05 -2.23
CA PRO A 55 10.09 -22.04 -2.97
C PRO A 55 9.16 -20.90 -3.44
N ALA A 56 8.60 -20.17 -2.50
CA ALA A 56 7.63 -19.11 -2.76
C ALA A 56 8.06 -17.81 -2.08
N PHE A 57 7.67 -16.68 -2.67
CA PHE A 57 7.90 -15.36 -2.07
C PHE A 57 7.24 -15.23 -0.69
N SER A 58 6.08 -15.85 -0.49
CA SER A 58 5.42 -15.91 0.83
C SER A 58 6.27 -16.56 1.90
N THR A 59 7.13 -17.54 1.55
CA THR A 59 8.06 -18.15 2.50
C THR A 59 9.11 -17.16 2.99
N LEU A 60 9.62 -16.30 2.12
CA LEU A 60 10.54 -15.21 2.51
C LEU A 60 9.85 -14.21 3.44
N VAL A 61 8.58 -13.87 3.18
CA VAL A 61 7.78 -13.02 4.06
C VAL A 61 7.58 -13.68 5.42
N GLU A 62 7.26 -14.98 5.46
CA GLU A 62 7.10 -15.74 6.70
C GLU A 62 8.42 -15.79 7.51
N MET A 63 9.55 -15.99 6.83
CA MET A 63 10.89 -15.95 7.46
C MET A 63 11.24 -14.60 8.04
N TRP A 64 10.86 -13.51 7.36
CA TRP A 64 11.03 -12.16 7.87
C TRP A 64 10.17 -11.92 9.12
N ILE A 65 8.90 -12.32 9.09
CA ILE A 65 7.96 -12.16 10.21
C ILE A 65 8.42 -12.96 11.44
N SER A 66 8.94 -14.19 11.23
CA SER A 66 9.38 -15.09 12.30
C SER A 66 10.81 -14.87 12.78
N LYS A 67 11.51 -13.86 12.27
CA LYS A 67 12.94 -13.63 12.53
C LYS A 67 13.88 -14.78 12.14
N THR A 68 13.43 -15.74 11.35
CA THR A 68 14.34 -16.70 10.71
C THR A 68 15.38 -15.94 9.86
N VAL A 69 14.95 -14.84 9.24
CA VAL A 69 15.81 -13.88 8.56
C VAL A 69 15.58 -12.49 9.17
N ASP A 70 16.67 -11.77 9.47
CA ASP A 70 16.63 -10.42 10.03
C ASP A 70 17.67 -9.51 9.37
N ILE A 71 17.58 -8.22 9.63
CA ILE A 71 18.59 -7.23 9.27
C ILE A 71 19.37 -6.90 10.54
N GLU A 72 20.67 -7.15 10.52
CA GLU A 72 21.57 -6.84 11.64
C GLU A 72 22.21 -5.46 11.48
N GLU A 73 22.57 -5.11 10.24
CA GLU A 73 23.11 -3.80 9.91
C GLU A 73 22.39 -3.24 8.68
N GLY A 74 21.99 -1.96 8.72
CA GLY A 74 21.25 -1.28 7.65
C GLY A 74 19.75 -1.39 7.77
N THR A 75 19.06 -1.05 6.68
CA THR A 75 17.60 -1.04 6.55
C THR A 75 17.15 -1.87 5.35
N LEU A 76 15.86 -2.14 5.23
CA LEU A 76 15.29 -2.78 4.03
C LEU A 76 15.58 -2.00 2.74
N PHE A 77 15.68 -0.66 2.83
CA PHE A 77 16.05 0.18 1.69
C PHE A 77 17.50 0.02 1.28
N ASP A 78 18.41 -0.16 2.25
CA ASP A 78 19.82 -0.38 1.96
C ASP A 78 20.02 -1.69 1.20
N PHE A 79 19.30 -2.77 1.60
CA PHE A 79 19.31 -4.03 0.85
C PHE A 79 18.79 -3.86 -0.58
N TYR A 80 17.77 -3.04 -0.76
CA TYR A 80 17.25 -2.76 -2.09
C TYR A 80 18.21 -1.93 -2.95
N ALA A 81 18.92 -0.97 -2.34
CA ALA A 81 19.87 -0.09 -3.00
C ALA A 81 21.15 -0.81 -3.44
N VAL A 82 21.45 -1.99 -2.88
CA VAL A 82 22.65 -2.76 -3.27
C VAL A 82 22.60 -3.12 -4.75
N PRO A 83 23.60 -2.72 -5.56
CA PRO A 83 23.63 -3.05 -6.97
C PRO A 83 23.69 -4.57 -7.19
N SER A 84 22.73 -5.12 -7.92
CA SER A 84 22.80 -6.52 -8.32
C SER A 84 23.89 -6.72 -9.36
N GLN A 85 24.98 -7.41 -9.00
CA GLN A 85 26.05 -7.75 -9.93
C GLN A 85 25.57 -8.83 -10.90
N GLY A 86 25.13 -8.46 -12.11
CA GLY A 86 24.71 -9.39 -13.16
C GLY A 86 23.27 -9.92 -13.03
N ARG A 87 22.84 -10.71 -14.02
CA ARG A 87 21.48 -11.27 -14.06
C ARG A 87 21.34 -12.44 -13.08
N LEU A 88 20.40 -12.35 -12.14
CA LEU A 88 20.11 -13.39 -11.14
C LEU A 88 19.91 -14.78 -11.79
N LYS A 89 19.22 -14.87 -12.95
CA LYS A 89 19.03 -16.14 -13.67
C LYS A 89 20.35 -16.77 -14.10
N THR A 90 21.33 -15.97 -14.52
CA THR A 90 22.66 -16.46 -14.91
C THR A 90 23.41 -17.00 -13.68
N LYS A 91 23.39 -16.25 -12.58
CA LYS A 91 24.01 -16.67 -11.33
C LYS A 91 23.38 -17.94 -10.74
N LEU A 92 22.06 -18.08 -10.80
CA LEU A 92 21.37 -19.31 -10.36
C LEU A 92 21.75 -20.53 -11.20
N ARG A 93 22.11 -20.35 -12.47
CA ARG A 93 22.59 -21.44 -13.32
C ARG A 93 24.03 -21.87 -12.97
N SER A 94 24.84 -20.99 -12.43
CA SER A 94 26.24 -21.26 -12.02
C SER A 94 26.36 -21.86 -10.63
N LEU A 95 25.25 -22.05 -9.90
CA LEU A 95 25.28 -22.72 -8.60
C LEU A 95 25.89 -24.13 -8.70
N PRO A 96 26.74 -24.53 -7.74
CA PRO A 96 27.38 -25.86 -7.71
C PRO A 96 26.36 -26.95 -7.32
N LYS A 97 25.50 -27.31 -8.27
CA LYS A 97 24.34 -28.18 -8.06
C LYS A 97 24.70 -29.55 -7.47
N LEU A 98 25.79 -30.16 -7.95
CA LEU A 98 26.25 -31.48 -7.46
C LEU A 98 26.61 -31.46 -5.98
N GLU A 99 27.27 -30.40 -5.53
CA GLU A 99 27.68 -30.24 -4.14
C GLU A 99 26.49 -29.91 -3.23
N ILE A 100 25.55 -29.08 -3.73
CA ILE A 100 24.31 -28.79 -3.03
C ILE A 100 23.46 -30.08 -2.91
N LEU A 101 23.32 -30.85 -3.98
CA LEU A 101 22.56 -32.10 -4.00
C LEU A 101 23.16 -33.17 -3.08
N ARG A 102 24.48 -33.18 -2.85
CA ARG A 102 25.14 -34.09 -1.91
C ARG A 102 24.76 -33.79 -0.44
N ASP A 103 24.66 -32.51 -0.07
CA ASP A 103 24.38 -32.10 1.30
C ASP A 103 22.87 -32.01 1.59
N LEU A 104 22.06 -31.76 0.55
CA LEU A 104 20.63 -31.53 0.67
C LEU A 104 19.81 -32.68 1.31
N PRO A 105 20.02 -33.98 0.97
CA PRO A 105 19.22 -35.03 1.56
C PRO A 105 19.34 -35.09 3.09
N VAL A 106 20.54 -34.90 3.65
CA VAL A 106 20.75 -34.92 5.11
C VAL A 106 20.00 -33.75 5.78
N VAL A 107 19.99 -32.57 5.17
CA VAL A 107 19.24 -31.40 5.67
C VAL A 107 17.74 -31.66 5.59
N LEU A 108 17.23 -32.32 4.54
CA LEU A 108 15.80 -32.57 4.35
C LEU A 108 15.27 -33.67 5.26
N PHE A 109 16.09 -34.67 5.61
CA PHE A 109 15.70 -35.82 6.47
C PHE A 109 16.00 -35.59 7.95
N SER A 110 16.81 -34.58 8.31
CA SER A 110 17.03 -34.19 9.71
C SER A 110 15.78 -33.50 10.26
N ARG A 111 14.97 -34.28 10.98
CA ARG A 111 13.74 -33.78 11.61
C ARG A 111 14.09 -33.05 12.91
N LYS A 112 14.09 -31.71 12.91
CA LYS A 112 13.73 -30.93 14.11
C LYS A 112 12.32 -30.37 13.91
N GLN A 113 11.48 -30.53 14.95
CA GLN A 113 10.11 -30.02 14.96
C GLN A 113 10.09 -28.55 14.59
N MET A 114 9.23 -28.20 13.65
CA MET A 114 8.92 -26.80 13.34
C MET A 114 8.53 -26.09 14.63
N THR A 115 9.38 -25.20 15.11
CA THR A 115 9.00 -24.19 16.11
C THR A 115 7.87 -23.35 15.53
N ALA A 116 6.88 -23.12 16.37
CA ALA A 116 5.61 -22.44 16.18
C ALA A 116 5.43 -21.66 14.87
N ARG A 117 4.44 -22.09 14.09
CA ARG A 117 3.81 -21.24 13.05
C ARG A 117 3.43 -19.91 13.71
N SER A 118 3.90 -18.80 13.16
CA SER A 118 3.33 -17.51 13.53
C SER A 118 1.82 -17.58 13.37
N ASP A 119 1.05 -17.00 14.28
CA ASP A 119 -0.43 -16.95 14.20
C ASP A 119 -0.94 -16.32 12.89
N LEU A 120 -0.06 -15.63 12.17
CA LEU A 120 -0.30 -15.09 10.82
C LEU A 120 -0.29 -16.15 9.70
N SER A 121 0.10 -17.42 9.98
CA SER A 121 0.08 -18.54 9.01
C SER A 121 -1.29 -19.22 8.92
N GLY A 122 -2.26 -18.83 9.72
CA GLY A 122 -3.64 -19.31 9.66
C GLY A 122 -4.24 -19.11 8.25
N ARG A 123 -5.18 -19.94 7.84
CA ARG A 123 -6.03 -19.66 6.67
C ARG A 123 -6.60 -18.27 6.88
N ASN A 124 -6.31 -17.34 5.96
CA ASN A 124 -6.94 -16.05 6.00
C ASN A 124 -8.46 -16.28 5.82
N PRO A 125 -9.29 -16.11 6.86
CA PRO A 125 -10.72 -16.39 6.78
C PRO A 125 -11.45 -15.48 5.78
N TYR A 126 -10.77 -14.43 5.29
CA TYR A 126 -11.31 -13.40 4.41
C TYR A 126 -11.11 -13.67 2.90
N VAL A 127 -10.51 -14.79 2.50
CA VAL A 127 -10.39 -15.16 1.07
C VAL A 127 -11.74 -15.43 0.42
N SER A 128 -12.80 -15.64 1.23
CA SER A 128 -14.18 -15.83 0.78
C SER A 128 -15.18 -14.84 1.40
N GLY A 129 -14.71 -13.87 2.18
CA GLY A 129 -15.55 -12.87 2.86
C GLY A 129 -16.01 -11.73 1.96
N SER A 130 -17.01 -10.97 2.41
CA SER A 130 -17.46 -9.75 1.75
C SER A 130 -16.35 -8.69 1.77
N ASN A 131 -16.34 -7.77 0.76
CA ASN A 131 -15.41 -6.64 0.74
C ASN A 131 -15.43 -5.82 2.06
N LYS A 132 -16.59 -5.79 2.75
CA LYS A 132 -16.76 -5.13 4.04
C LYS A 132 -15.88 -5.75 5.14
N GLU A 133 -15.84 -7.08 5.24
CA GLU A 133 -15.01 -7.79 6.23
C GLU A 133 -13.52 -7.63 5.95
N ALA A 134 -13.12 -7.65 4.67
CA ALA A 134 -11.74 -7.43 4.25
C ALA A 134 -11.26 -6.01 4.59
N ILE A 135 -12.11 -5.00 4.38
CA ILE A 135 -11.83 -3.60 4.75
C ILE A 135 -11.73 -3.46 6.27
N GLN A 136 -12.66 -4.04 7.02
CA GLN A 136 -12.62 -4.01 8.48
C GLN A 136 -11.33 -4.64 9.00
N HIS A 137 -10.93 -5.79 8.49
CA HIS A 137 -9.70 -6.47 8.92
C HIS A 137 -8.42 -5.63 8.67
N HIS A 138 -8.33 -4.96 7.53
CA HIS A 138 -7.17 -4.09 7.22
C HIS A 138 -7.10 -2.88 8.16
N TYR A 139 -8.25 -2.29 8.50
CA TYR A 139 -8.35 -1.10 9.36
C TYR A 139 -8.62 -1.42 10.85
N ASP A 140 -8.74 -2.69 11.25
CA ASP A 140 -8.86 -3.14 12.66
C ASP A 140 -7.51 -3.11 13.42
N ILE A 141 -6.50 -2.48 12.84
CA ILE A 141 -5.31 -2.05 13.55
C ILE A 141 -5.64 -0.74 14.26
N SER A 142 -5.11 -0.59 15.47
CA SER A 142 -5.44 0.56 16.31
C SER A 142 -5.07 1.91 15.69
N ASN A 143 -5.84 2.95 16.02
CA ASN A 143 -5.47 4.32 15.65
C ASN A 143 -4.10 4.72 16.23
N ALA A 144 -3.68 4.15 17.36
CA ALA A 144 -2.38 4.40 17.98
C ALA A 144 -1.25 3.90 17.07
N PHE A 145 -1.38 2.71 16.49
CA PHE A 145 -0.40 2.20 15.54
C PHE A 145 -0.26 3.09 14.30
N TYR A 146 -1.38 3.54 13.71
CA TYR A 146 -1.34 4.45 12.55
C TYR A 146 -0.65 5.78 12.87
N ARG A 147 -0.81 6.33 14.09
CA ARG A 147 -0.13 7.56 14.54
C ARG A 147 1.39 7.43 14.62
N LEU A 148 1.95 6.22 14.61
CA LEU A 148 3.40 6.03 14.63
C LEU A 148 4.05 6.50 13.32
N PHE A 149 3.34 6.46 12.21
CA PHE A 149 3.93 6.74 10.90
C PHE A 149 3.14 7.73 10.02
N LEU A 150 1.84 7.92 10.24
CA LEU A 150 1.06 8.92 9.51
C LEU A 150 1.39 10.35 9.96
N ASP A 151 0.88 11.31 9.24
CA ASP A 151 0.88 12.73 9.60
C ASP A 151 -0.13 13.01 10.75
N GLU A 152 -0.08 14.21 11.33
CA GLU A 152 -0.98 14.63 12.40
C GLU A 152 -2.47 14.54 12.02
N ARG A 153 -2.79 14.70 10.73
CA ARG A 153 -4.16 14.62 10.19
C ARG A 153 -4.61 13.20 9.93
N MET A 154 -3.74 12.20 10.18
CA MET A 154 -4.04 10.78 9.96
C MET A 154 -4.47 10.50 8.52
N VAL A 155 -3.71 10.97 7.53
CA VAL A 155 -4.03 10.77 6.12
C VAL A 155 -3.30 9.54 5.59
N TYR A 156 -4.03 8.45 5.37
CA TYR A 156 -3.47 7.19 4.85
C TYR A 156 -3.68 7.06 3.34
N SER A 157 -3.12 8.00 2.60
CA SER A 157 -3.10 8.03 1.13
C SER A 157 -1.93 8.88 0.63
N CYS A 158 -1.67 8.87 -0.68
CA CYS A 158 -0.56 9.60 -1.30
C CYS A 158 -0.53 11.08 -0.91
N GLY A 159 0.58 11.58 -0.41
CA GLY A 159 0.84 13.02 -0.23
C GLY A 159 1.11 13.72 -1.57
N TYR A 160 1.07 15.04 -1.58
CA TYR A 160 1.46 15.88 -2.73
C TYR A 160 2.63 16.75 -2.31
N PHE A 161 3.78 16.55 -2.91
CA PHE A 161 5.01 17.27 -2.57
C PHE A 161 5.22 18.40 -3.57
N LYS A 162 5.03 19.64 -3.16
CA LYS A 162 5.43 20.82 -3.96
C LYS A 162 6.96 20.90 -4.09
N ASP A 163 7.66 20.39 -3.08
CA ASP A 163 9.09 20.13 -3.06
C ASP A 163 9.32 18.77 -2.40
N PHE A 164 10.10 17.88 -3.02
CA PHE A 164 10.42 16.58 -2.44
C PHE A 164 11.27 16.64 -1.16
N ALA A 165 11.81 17.81 -0.81
CA ALA A 165 12.44 18.05 0.48
C ALA A 165 11.44 18.19 1.63
N ASN A 166 10.15 18.46 1.35
CA ASN A 166 9.11 18.58 2.35
C ASN A 166 8.89 17.26 3.11
N GLY A 167 8.52 17.38 4.40
CA GLY A 167 8.05 16.28 5.21
C GLY A 167 6.62 15.86 4.85
N ILE A 168 6.23 14.70 5.39
CA ILE A 168 4.89 14.13 5.09
C ILE A 168 3.74 15.01 5.58
N ASP A 169 3.90 15.72 6.70
CA ASP A 169 2.85 16.57 7.27
C ASP A 169 2.48 17.71 6.31
N GLN A 170 3.50 18.39 5.74
CA GLN A 170 3.29 19.43 4.73
C GLN A 170 2.73 18.84 3.44
N ALA A 171 3.26 17.71 2.98
CA ALA A 171 2.80 17.05 1.76
C ALA A 171 1.32 16.62 1.84
N GLN A 172 0.83 16.25 3.04
CA GLN A 172 -0.59 15.94 3.22
C GLN A 172 -1.47 17.19 3.23
N VAL A 173 -1.02 18.30 3.81
CA VAL A 173 -1.72 19.59 3.70
C VAL A 173 -1.83 20.03 2.24
N ASP A 174 -0.71 20.02 1.53
CA ASP A 174 -0.65 20.38 0.11
C ASP A 174 -1.55 19.48 -0.74
N LYS A 175 -1.64 18.19 -0.42
CA LYS A 175 -2.52 17.23 -1.10
C LYS A 175 -4.00 17.57 -0.89
N LEU A 176 -4.40 17.86 0.34
CA LEU A 176 -5.79 18.20 0.66
C LEU A 176 -6.20 19.49 -0.07
N ASP A 177 -5.33 20.52 -0.05
CA ASP A 177 -5.55 21.78 -0.75
C ASP A 177 -5.61 21.57 -2.28
N HIS A 178 -4.69 20.79 -2.84
CA HIS A 178 -4.66 20.47 -4.28
C HIS A 178 -5.95 19.76 -4.75
N ILE A 179 -6.48 18.84 -3.94
CA ILE A 179 -7.77 18.20 -4.23
C ILE A 179 -8.91 19.20 -4.18
N CYS A 180 -8.96 20.08 -3.18
CA CYS A 180 -9.98 21.13 -3.09
C CYS A 180 -9.96 22.04 -4.31
N ARG A 181 -8.77 22.46 -4.77
CA ARG A 181 -8.58 23.25 -6.00
C ARG A 181 -9.04 22.48 -7.24
N LYS A 182 -8.67 21.22 -7.39
CA LYS A 182 -9.12 20.36 -8.51
C LYS A 182 -10.62 20.20 -8.56
N LEU A 183 -11.27 20.07 -7.42
CA LEU A 183 -12.73 20.05 -7.30
C LEU A 183 -13.34 21.44 -7.49
N ARG A 184 -12.55 22.51 -7.45
CA ARG A 184 -13.00 23.92 -7.52
C ARG A 184 -14.11 24.20 -6.53
N LEU A 185 -13.83 23.83 -5.26
CA LEU A 185 -14.78 23.97 -4.16
C LEU A 185 -15.17 25.44 -3.93
N LYS A 186 -16.46 25.65 -3.69
CA LYS A 186 -17.03 26.96 -3.35
C LYS A 186 -17.79 26.87 -2.04
N PRO A 187 -17.87 27.98 -1.27
CA PRO A 187 -18.65 28.02 -0.05
C PRO A 187 -20.11 27.59 -0.27
N GLY A 188 -20.65 26.78 0.66
CA GLY A 188 -22.01 26.26 0.60
C GLY A 188 -22.22 25.05 -0.31
N GLU A 189 -21.26 24.65 -1.15
CA GLU A 189 -21.37 23.43 -1.95
C GLU A 189 -21.37 22.16 -1.07
N ARG A 190 -22.11 21.15 -1.49
CA ARG A 190 -22.18 19.85 -0.83
C ARG A 190 -21.09 18.93 -1.41
N LEU A 191 -20.10 18.58 -0.58
CA LEU A 191 -19.02 17.64 -0.90
C LEU A 191 -19.30 16.26 -0.28
N LEU A 192 -19.33 15.22 -1.11
CA LEU A 192 -19.30 13.82 -0.65
C LEU A 192 -17.85 13.29 -0.71
N ASP A 193 -17.37 12.69 0.37
CA ASP A 193 -16.09 11.96 0.40
C ASP A 193 -16.34 10.47 0.63
N ILE A 194 -16.12 9.65 -0.40
CA ILE A 194 -16.35 8.21 -0.37
C ILE A 194 -15.08 7.51 0.12
N GLY A 195 -15.16 6.90 1.31
CA GLY A 195 -14.00 6.37 2.02
C GLY A 195 -13.26 7.45 2.79
N CYS A 196 -13.99 8.27 3.54
CA CYS A 196 -13.48 9.49 4.19
C CYS A 196 -12.42 9.26 5.28
N GLY A 197 -12.12 8.01 5.65
CA GLY A 197 -11.13 7.68 6.67
C GLY A 197 -11.38 8.40 7.99
N TRP A 198 -10.36 9.08 8.51
CA TRP A 198 -10.45 9.88 9.73
C TRP A 198 -10.92 11.33 9.51
N GLY A 199 -11.55 11.62 8.36
CA GLY A 199 -12.24 12.88 8.08
C GLY A 199 -11.36 14.05 7.62
N ALA A 200 -10.06 13.84 7.40
CA ALA A 200 -9.11 14.92 7.11
C ALA A 200 -9.50 15.76 5.88
N MET A 201 -9.98 15.12 4.80
CA MET A 201 -10.40 15.82 3.58
C MET A 201 -11.59 16.75 3.85
N LEU A 202 -12.61 16.26 4.54
CA LEU A 202 -13.81 17.04 4.85
C LEU A 202 -13.53 18.18 5.83
N ILE A 203 -12.70 17.93 6.86
CA ILE A 203 -12.31 18.97 7.83
C ILE A 203 -11.55 20.08 7.10
N HIS A 204 -10.57 19.74 6.26
CA HIS A 204 -9.82 20.73 5.47
C HIS A 204 -10.74 21.52 4.54
N ALA A 205 -11.60 20.83 3.80
CA ALA A 205 -12.51 21.46 2.85
C ALA A 205 -13.54 22.39 3.54
N ALA A 206 -14.10 21.98 4.68
CA ALA A 206 -15.05 22.83 5.43
C ALA A 206 -14.37 24.07 6.02
N LYS A 207 -13.14 23.92 6.58
CA LYS A 207 -12.40 25.05 7.18
C LYS A 207 -11.95 26.08 6.16
N HIS A 208 -11.39 25.62 5.03
CA HIS A 208 -10.69 26.52 4.09
C HIS A 208 -11.53 26.89 2.88
N TYR A 209 -12.55 26.10 2.54
CA TYR A 209 -13.39 26.32 1.35
C TYR A 209 -14.88 26.49 1.68
N GLY A 210 -15.28 26.39 2.96
CA GLY A 210 -16.63 26.68 3.42
C GLY A 210 -17.71 25.71 2.93
N VAL A 211 -17.36 24.48 2.55
CA VAL A 211 -18.29 23.48 2.05
C VAL A 211 -19.08 22.81 3.17
N VAL A 212 -20.20 22.18 2.81
CA VAL A 212 -20.94 21.23 3.67
C VAL A 212 -20.50 19.81 3.28
N GLY A 213 -19.82 19.14 4.20
CA GLY A 213 -19.21 17.84 3.99
C GLY A 213 -20.09 16.67 4.40
N HIS A 214 -20.11 15.62 3.57
CA HIS A 214 -20.70 14.34 3.90
C HIS A 214 -19.69 13.23 3.66
N GLY A 215 -19.35 12.45 4.67
CA GLY A 215 -18.38 11.37 4.58
C GLY A 215 -19.00 10.00 4.85
N VAL A 216 -18.53 8.98 4.12
CA VAL A 216 -18.88 7.59 4.40
C VAL A 216 -17.63 6.72 4.54
N SER A 217 -17.66 5.83 5.52
CA SER A 217 -16.65 4.80 5.74
C SER A 217 -17.31 3.53 6.26
N LEU A 218 -16.69 2.37 6.05
CA LEU A 218 -17.12 1.10 6.63
C LEU A 218 -16.38 0.78 7.94
N SER A 219 -15.35 1.54 8.31
CA SER A 219 -14.60 1.36 9.55
C SER A 219 -15.20 2.15 10.71
N ARG A 220 -15.60 1.43 11.76
CA ARG A 220 -16.12 2.04 12.99
C ARG A 220 -15.06 2.88 13.70
N ALA A 221 -13.83 2.37 13.81
CA ALA A 221 -12.74 3.06 14.49
C ALA A 221 -12.38 4.39 13.80
N GLN A 222 -12.34 4.39 12.45
CA GLN A 222 -12.11 5.61 11.67
C GLN A 222 -13.23 6.61 11.85
N THR A 223 -14.50 6.16 11.74
CA THR A 223 -15.67 7.03 11.84
C THR A 223 -15.78 7.67 13.22
N GLN A 224 -15.51 6.92 14.29
CA GLN A 224 -15.53 7.45 15.64
C GLN A 224 -14.49 8.57 15.81
N LEU A 225 -13.23 8.31 15.47
CA LEU A 225 -12.18 9.32 15.58
C LEU A 225 -12.43 10.53 14.66
N ALA A 226 -13.00 10.31 13.46
CA ALA A 226 -13.39 11.40 12.56
C ALA A 226 -14.42 12.34 13.22
N ARG A 227 -15.46 11.79 13.87
CA ARG A 227 -16.47 12.58 14.59
C ARG A 227 -15.88 13.33 15.78
N GLU A 228 -14.98 12.71 16.53
CA GLU A 228 -14.27 13.37 17.65
C GLU A 228 -13.46 14.58 17.15
N ARG A 229 -12.74 14.43 16.02
CA ARG A 229 -11.95 15.50 15.40
C ARG A 229 -12.84 16.62 14.84
N ILE A 230 -13.95 16.29 14.20
CA ILE A 230 -14.93 17.26 13.68
C ILE A 230 -15.47 18.11 14.83
N ARG A 231 -15.80 17.47 15.98
CA ARG A 231 -16.25 18.16 17.19
C ARG A 231 -15.16 19.07 17.76
N ALA A 232 -13.93 18.58 17.86
CA ALA A 232 -12.81 19.38 18.35
C ALA A 232 -12.52 20.63 17.49
N GLU A 233 -12.89 20.58 16.21
CA GLU A 233 -12.76 21.69 15.26
C GLU A 233 -14.02 22.60 15.18
N GLY A 234 -15.11 22.27 15.92
CA GLY A 234 -16.37 23.02 15.88
C GLY A 234 -17.09 22.96 14.53
N LEU A 235 -17.00 21.83 13.82
CA LEU A 235 -17.52 21.65 12.47
C LEU A 235 -18.73 20.70 12.39
N GLU A 236 -19.37 20.40 13.51
CA GLU A 236 -20.49 19.44 13.59
C GLU A 236 -21.70 19.86 12.76
N ASP A 237 -21.95 21.17 12.66
CA ASP A 237 -23.03 21.73 11.83
C ASP A 237 -22.75 21.68 10.33
N ARG A 238 -21.49 21.42 9.93
CA ARG A 238 -21.04 21.44 8.54
C ARG A 238 -20.67 20.06 8.01
N ILE A 239 -20.28 19.13 8.87
CA ILE A 239 -19.76 17.82 8.44
C ILE A 239 -20.55 16.69 9.10
N THR A 240 -21.08 15.80 8.27
CA THR A 240 -21.73 14.54 8.70
C THR A 240 -20.89 13.35 8.26
N ILE A 241 -20.66 12.39 9.17
CA ILE A 241 -19.99 11.12 8.85
C ILE A 241 -20.91 9.94 9.18
N GLU A 242 -21.12 9.05 8.21
CA GLU A 242 -21.94 7.83 8.37
C GLU A 242 -21.10 6.56 8.17
N ILE A 243 -21.47 5.51 8.95
CA ILE A 243 -20.99 4.13 8.69
C ILE A 243 -21.93 3.52 7.67
N LYS A 244 -21.62 3.68 6.39
CA LYS A 244 -22.52 3.31 5.31
C LYS A 244 -21.76 3.01 4.01
N SER A 245 -22.28 2.10 3.20
CA SER A 245 -21.78 1.89 1.85
C SER A 245 -22.20 3.04 0.93
N TYR A 246 -21.32 3.43 0.01
CA TYR A 246 -21.66 4.40 -1.04
C TYR A 246 -22.88 3.97 -1.86
N ALA A 247 -23.12 2.66 -2.01
CA ALA A 247 -24.24 2.11 -2.74
C ALA A 247 -25.62 2.41 -2.10
N GLU A 248 -25.62 2.57 -0.76
CA GLU A 248 -26.83 2.85 0.04
C GLU A 248 -27.14 4.34 0.16
N LEU A 249 -26.26 5.20 -0.40
CA LEU A 249 -26.46 6.64 -0.34
C LEU A 249 -27.54 7.10 -1.32
N SER A 250 -28.24 8.14 -0.90
CA SER A 250 -29.21 8.90 -1.72
C SER A 250 -28.88 10.40 -1.67
N GLY A 251 -29.53 11.17 -2.52
CA GLY A 251 -29.33 12.61 -2.61
C GLY A 251 -28.45 13.01 -3.77
N ALA A 252 -28.07 14.30 -3.82
CA ALA A 252 -27.28 14.87 -4.87
C ALA A 252 -26.20 15.80 -4.28
N PHE A 253 -25.00 15.67 -4.78
CA PHE A 253 -23.80 16.41 -4.33
C PHE A 253 -23.25 17.26 -5.48
N ASP A 254 -22.72 18.42 -5.14
CA ASP A 254 -22.05 19.30 -6.11
C ASP A 254 -20.69 18.76 -6.50
N LYS A 255 -20.01 18.16 -5.52
CA LYS A 255 -18.66 17.60 -5.65
C LYS A 255 -18.58 16.23 -4.97
N ILE A 256 -17.78 15.34 -5.56
CA ILE A 256 -17.48 14.04 -4.96
C ILE A 256 -15.97 13.81 -5.00
N SER A 257 -15.38 13.37 -3.91
CA SER A 257 -14.03 12.82 -3.82
C SER A 257 -14.06 11.33 -3.46
N SER A 258 -13.09 10.58 -3.98
CA SER A 258 -12.81 9.22 -3.58
C SER A 258 -11.31 9.00 -3.63
N ILE A 259 -10.69 8.75 -2.48
CA ILE A 259 -9.24 8.80 -2.30
C ILE A 259 -8.74 7.52 -1.66
N GLY A 260 -8.11 6.61 -2.44
CA GLY A 260 -7.51 5.38 -1.92
C GLY A 260 -8.52 4.35 -1.39
N MET A 261 -9.76 4.36 -1.92
CA MET A 261 -10.82 3.43 -1.57
C MET A 261 -11.09 2.40 -2.69
N PHE A 262 -10.87 2.80 -3.93
CA PHE A 262 -11.25 2.05 -5.12
C PHE A 262 -10.57 0.68 -5.23
N GLU A 263 -9.36 0.55 -4.73
CA GLU A 263 -8.54 -0.66 -4.70
C GLU A 263 -9.17 -1.82 -3.93
N HIS A 264 -10.08 -1.51 -3.02
CA HIS A 264 -10.81 -2.48 -2.19
C HIS A 264 -12.07 -3.05 -2.86
N LEU A 265 -12.51 -2.47 -3.97
CA LEU A 265 -13.79 -2.86 -4.60
C LEU A 265 -13.69 -4.17 -5.39
N GLY A 266 -12.53 -4.45 -5.98
CA GLY A 266 -12.39 -5.49 -7.00
C GLY A 266 -12.95 -5.06 -8.34
N ILE A 267 -12.28 -5.48 -9.43
CA ILE A 267 -12.57 -5.03 -10.81
C ILE A 267 -14.02 -5.31 -11.24
N ALA A 268 -14.60 -6.41 -10.77
CA ALA A 268 -15.98 -6.77 -11.09
C ALA A 268 -17.04 -5.75 -10.61
N ASN A 269 -16.70 -4.93 -9.61
CA ASN A 269 -17.60 -3.95 -9.01
C ASN A 269 -17.41 -2.52 -9.54
N HIS A 270 -16.44 -2.28 -10.43
CA HIS A 270 -16.13 -0.94 -10.93
C HIS A 270 -17.32 -0.29 -11.63
N ASP A 271 -18.04 -1.06 -12.41
CA ASP A 271 -19.24 -0.58 -13.12
C ASP A 271 -20.33 -0.08 -12.17
N ALA A 272 -20.65 -0.87 -11.16
CA ALA A 272 -21.63 -0.51 -10.13
C ALA A 272 -21.18 0.73 -9.33
N TYR A 273 -19.87 0.82 -9.06
CA TYR A 273 -19.28 1.96 -8.36
C TYR A 273 -19.42 3.28 -9.15
N PHE A 274 -18.97 3.32 -10.40
CA PHE A 274 -19.07 4.53 -11.21
C PHE A 274 -20.53 4.91 -11.51
N SER A 275 -21.42 3.92 -11.63
CA SER A 275 -22.87 4.16 -11.73
C SER A 275 -23.44 4.85 -10.47
N ALA A 276 -23.01 4.41 -9.28
CA ALA A 276 -23.42 5.05 -8.03
C ALA A 276 -22.87 6.48 -7.90
N VAL A 277 -21.61 6.71 -8.23
CA VAL A 277 -21.02 8.06 -8.26
C VAL A 277 -21.76 8.97 -9.23
N HIS A 278 -22.08 8.48 -10.44
CA HIS A 278 -22.84 9.23 -11.43
C HIS A 278 -24.24 9.59 -10.92
N ARG A 279 -24.93 8.67 -10.25
CA ARG A 279 -26.25 8.91 -9.66
C ARG A 279 -26.24 9.98 -8.59
N LEU A 280 -25.21 9.97 -7.72
CA LEU A 280 -25.04 10.89 -6.59
C LEU A 280 -24.54 12.28 -7.00
N LEU A 281 -23.87 12.41 -8.14
CA LEU A 281 -23.33 13.68 -8.61
C LEU A 281 -24.41 14.48 -9.37
N LYS A 282 -24.55 15.78 -9.06
CA LYS A 282 -25.43 16.69 -9.82
C LYS A 282 -24.96 16.82 -11.26
N PRO A 283 -25.85 17.11 -12.24
CA PRO A 283 -25.44 17.50 -13.58
C PRO A 283 -24.42 18.68 -13.54
N GLY A 284 -23.30 18.56 -14.25
CA GLY A 284 -22.19 19.53 -14.20
C GLY A 284 -21.34 19.48 -12.93
N GLY A 285 -21.68 18.62 -11.97
CA GLY A 285 -20.87 18.40 -10.78
C GLY A 285 -19.48 17.80 -11.12
N VAL A 286 -18.51 17.99 -10.22
CA VAL A 286 -17.12 17.53 -10.40
C VAL A 286 -16.83 16.35 -9.49
N TYR A 287 -16.24 15.33 -10.07
CA TYR A 287 -15.74 14.14 -9.38
C TYR A 287 -14.22 14.06 -9.46
N LEU A 288 -13.57 13.85 -8.33
CA LEU A 288 -12.14 13.52 -8.25
C LEU A 288 -11.98 12.08 -7.81
N HIS A 289 -11.32 11.30 -8.66
CA HIS A 289 -10.95 9.91 -8.43
C HIS A 289 -9.45 9.80 -8.21
N HIS A 290 -9.02 9.33 -7.04
CA HIS A 290 -7.62 9.14 -6.68
C HIS A 290 -7.39 7.68 -6.32
N ALA A 291 -6.78 6.91 -7.22
CA ALA A 291 -6.61 5.47 -7.05
C ALA A 291 -5.27 4.96 -7.57
N ILE A 292 -4.81 3.87 -6.93
CA ILE A 292 -3.64 3.12 -7.35
C ILE A 292 -4.02 2.27 -8.56
N THR A 293 -3.16 2.26 -9.55
CA THR A 293 -3.30 1.42 -10.73
C THR A 293 -2.06 0.57 -10.95
N ARG A 294 -2.18 -0.45 -11.76
CA ARG A 294 -1.06 -1.24 -12.27
C ARG A 294 -0.69 -0.84 -13.69
N ARG A 295 0.56 -1.09 -14.06
CA ARG A 295 1.01 -0.87 -15.43
C ARG A 295 0.29 -1.81 -16.42
N SER A 296 -0.26 -1.26 -17.50
CA SER A 296 -0.76 -2.04 -18.62
C SER A 296 0.41 -2.74 -19.36
N LYS A 297 0.16 -3.98 -19.82
CA LYS A 297 1.12 -4.80 -20.58
C LYS A 297 0.66 -5.05 -22.02
N GLY A 298 -0.29 -4.26 -22.51
CA GLY A 298 -0.85 -4.38 -23.86
C GLY A 298 -1.84 -5.56 -24.04
N ASP A 299 -1.80 -6.54 -23.16
CA ASP A 299 -2.73 -7.69 -23.12
C ASP A 299 -3.38 -7.74 -21.76
N ILE A 300 -4.71 -7.88 -21.70
CA ILE A 300 -5.48 -7.82 -20.44
C ILE A 300 -5.14 -9.00 -19.52
N ARG A 301 -4.98 -10.22 -20.06
CA ARG A 301 -4.66 -11.40 -19.26
C ARG A 301 -3.26 -11.28 -18.62
N LYS A 302 -2.28 -10.78 -19.41
CA LYS A 302 -0.92 -10.49 -18.91
C LYS A 302 -0.94 -9.36 -17.89
N THR A 303 -1.77 -8.35 -18.10
CA THR A 303 -1.92 -7.19 -17.22
C THR A 303 -2.51 -7.63 -15.88
N LEU A 304 -3.57 -8.41 -15.85
CA LEU A 304 -4.25 -8.84 -14.61
C LEU A 304 -3.57 -10.01 -13.89
N ARG A 305 -2.52 -10.60 -14.48
CA ARG A 305 -1.76 -11.68 -13.83
C ARG A 305 -1.09 -11.17 -12.55
N LYS A 306 -1.41 -11.82 -11.42
CA LYS A 306 -0.87 -11.49 -10.11
C LYS A 306 0.54 -12.09 -9.94
N GLY A 307 1.56 -11.23 -9.78
CA GLY A 307 2.93 -11.64 -9.47
C GLY A 307 3.08 -12.17 -8.03
N PRO A 308 4.24 -12.78 -7.68
CA PRO A 308 4.46 -13.31 -6.33
C PRO A 308 4.33 -12.26 -5.22
N GLU A 309 4.88 -11.07 -5.42
CA GLU A 309 4.85 -9.96 -4.47
C GLU A 309 3.41 -9.48 -4.26
N TYR A 310 2.64 -9.33 -5.35
CA TYR A 310 1.24 -8.92 -5.28
C TYR A 310 0.35 -9.98 -4.61
N LYS A 311 0.64 -11.26 -4.82
CA LYS A 311 -0.05 -12.37 -4.12
C LYS A 311 0.23 -12.33 -2.61
N ALA A 312 1.47 -12.02 -2.20
CA ALA A 312 1.81 -11.87 -0.80
C ALA A 312 1.10 -10.64 -0.19
N LEU A 313 1.06 -9.51 -0.91
CA LEU A 313 0.33 -8.31 -0.48
C LEU A 313 -1.16 -8.60 -0.21
N ILE A 314 -1.83 -9.28 -1.14
CA ILE A 314 -3.24 -9.67 -0.97
C ILE A 314 -3.41 -10.65 0.20
N LYS A 315 -2.46 -11.59 0.38
CA LYS A 315 -2.55 -12.60 1.44
C LYS A 315 -2.46 -11.97 2.83
N TYR A 316 -1.57 -10.99 3.04
CA TYR A 316 -1.20 -10.53 4.38
C TYR A 316 -1.74 -9.15 4.74
N ILE A 317 -1.96 -8.26 3.77
CA ILE A 317 -2.27 -6.84 4.02
C ILE A 317 -3.64 -6.45 3.44
N PHE A 318 -3.90 -6.72 2.14
CA PHE A 318 -5.10 -6.27 1.43
C PHE A 318 -5.91 -7.44 0.87
N PRO A 319 -6.61 -8.22 1.72
CA PRO A 319 -7.47 -9.29 1.22
C PRO A 319 -8.50 -8.76 0.21
N GLY A 320 -8.57 -9.41 -0.95
CA GLY A 320 -9.52 -9.03 -2.01
C GLY A 320 -9.15 -7.80 -2.85
N GLY A 321 -8.07 -7.10 -2.52
CA GLY A 321 -7.61 -5.93 -3.29
C GLY A 321 -7.27 -6.28 -4.73
N GLU A 322 -7.74 -5.46 -5.68
CA GLU A 322 -7.42 -5.56 -7.10
C GLU A 322 -7.10 -4.18 -7.67
N LEU A 323 -6.05 -4.14 -8.48
CA LEU A 323 -5.66 -2.92 -9.19
C LEU A 323 -6.04 -3.05 -10.66
N ASP A 324 -6.72 -2.04 -11.18
CA ASP A 324 -6.97 -1.87 -12.60
C ASP A 324 -5.82 -1.14 -13.31
N THR A 325 -6.04 -0.66 -14.51
CA THR A 325 -5.13 0.24 -15.23
C THR A 325 -5.81 1.58 -15.44
N ILE A 326 -5.02 2.65 -15.61
CA ILE A 326 -5.60 3.97 -15.87
C ILE A 326 -6.54 3.95 -17.09
N GLY A 327 -6.22 3.18 -18.13
CA GLY A 327 -7.11 3.04 -19.29
C GLY A 327 -8.46 2.38 -18.97
N MET A 328 -8.51 1.44 -18.03
CA MET A 328 -9.77 0.84 -17.56
C MET A 328 -10.58 1.86 -16.74
N THR A 329 -9.94 2.61 -15.84
CA THR A 329 -10.59 3.69 -15.09
C THR A 329 -11.24 4.71 -16.02
N LEU A 330 -10.48 5.22 -17.01
CA LEU A 330 -10.97 6.24 -17.95
C LEU A 330 -12.12 5.69 -18.80
N GLY A 331 -11.98 4.49 -19.35
CA GLY A 331 -13.04 3.84 -20.12
C GLY A 331 -14.34 3.63 -19.31
N ASN A 332 -14.23 3.25 -18.04
CA ASN A 332 -15.38 3.13 -17.15
C ASN A 332 -16.06 4.48 -16.87
N LEU A 333 -15.28 5.55 -16.66
CA LEU A 333 -15.83 6.90 -16.47
C LEU A 333 -16.61 7.36 -17.70
N GLU A 334 -16.02 7.27 -18.89
CA GLU A 334 -16.67 7.68 -20.15
C GLU A 334 -17.93 6.84 -20.43
N ALA A 335 -17.88 5.52 -20.24
CA ALA A 335 -19.01 4.63 -20.40
C ALA A 335 -20.20 4.96 -19.47
N ARG A 336 -19.94 5.61 -18.32
CA ARG A 336 -20.96 6.05 -17.36
C ARG A 336 -21.34 7.52 -17.51
N GLY A 337 -20.98 8.17 -18.62
CA GLY A 337 -21.42 9.52 -18.95
C GLY A 337 -20.65 10.63 -18.24
N PHE A 338 -19.44 10.37 -17.83
CA PHE A 338 -18.52 11.38 -17.37
C PHE A 338 -17.69 11.97 -18.53
N LEU A 339 -17.28 13.22 -18.38
CA LEU A 339 -16.27 13.88 -19.22
C LEU A 339 -15.00 13.99 -18.41
N VAL A 340 -13.93 13.31 -18.85
CA VAL A 340 -12.62 13.38 -18.20
C VAL A 340 -11.88 14.65 -18.64
N HIS A 341 -11.41 15.45 -17.68
CA HIS A 341 -10.75 16.72 -17.94
C HIS A 341 -9.27 16.73 -17.58
N ASP A 342 -8.88 15.94 -16.57
CA ASP A 342 -7.51 15.90 -16.08
C ASP A 342 -7.13 14.51 -15.55
N VAL A 343 -5.89 14.11 -15.82
CA VAL A 343 -5.29 12.88 -15.31
C VAL A 343 -3.85 13.16 -14.91
N GLU A 344 -3.61 13.28 -13.62
CA GLU A 344 -2.29 13.57 -13.06
C GLU A 344 -1.67 12.31 -12.44
N ASN A 345 -0.44 11.99 -12.84
CA ASN A 345 0.30 10.87 -12.27
C ASN A 345 1.10 11.32 -11.05
N LEU A 346 0.81 10.72 -9.90
CA LEU A 346 1.48 11.02 -8.62
C LEU A 346 2.39 9.87 -8.15
N ARG A 347 2.93 9.06 -9.05
CA ARG A 347 3.76 7.91 -8.74
C ARG A 347 4.95 8.25 -7.83
N GLU A 348 5.68 9.31 -8.14
CA GLU A 348 6.86 9.73 -7.37
C GLU A 348 6.47 10.29 -6.00
N HIS A 349 5.35 10.99 -5.93
CA HIS A 349 4.76 11.45 -4.68
C HIS A 349 4.43 10.26 -3.76
N TYR A 350 3.85 9.17 -4.31
CA TYR A 350 3.52 8.03 -3.48
C TYR A 350 4.74 7.20 -3.10
N GLN A 351 5.73 7.10 -3.98
CA GLN A 351 7.03 6.53 -3.65
C GLN A 351 7.62 7.23 -2.41
N ARG A 352 7.67 8.57 -2.44
CA ARG A 352 8.18 9.38 -1.31
C ARG A 352 7.32 9.24 -0.06
N THR A 353 6.00 9.27 -0.20
CA THR A 353 5.05 9.06 0.90
C THR A 353 5.30 7.72 1.62
N CYS A 354 5.32 6.62 0.87
CA CYS A 354 5.56 5.29 1.44
C CYS A 354 6.94 5.17 2.09
N ARG A 355 7.95 5.82 1.52
CA ARG A 355 9.29 5.86 2.09
C ARG A 355 9.30 6.57 3.45
N LEU A 356 8.70 7.75 3.53
CA LEU A 356 8.61 8.50 4.79
C LEU A 356 7.80 7.74 5.85
N TRP A 357 6.73 7.05 5.47
CA TRP A 357 5.99 6.19 6.39
C TRP A 357 6.83 5.03 6.91
N ALA A 358 7.59 4.36 6.04
CA ALA A 358 8.47 3.27 6.45
C ALA A 358 9.60 3.76 7.37
N GLU A 359 10.19 4.91 7.07
CA GLU A 359 11.24 5.54 7.88
C GLU A 359 10.71 5.94 9.27
N ARG A 360 9.50 6.55 9.35
CA ARG A 360 8.84 6.90 10.63
C ARG A 360 8.50 5.66 11.44
N LEU A 361 7.95 4.62 10.81
CA LEU A 361 7.64 3.36 11.50
C LEU A 361 8.90 2.68 12.02
N HIS A 362 9.98 2.69 11.23
CA HIS A 362 11.26 2.12 11.64
C HIS A 362 11.86 2.87 12.83
N ALA A 363 11.80 4.19 12.82
CA ALA A 363 12.30 5.04 13.92
C ALA A 363 11.53 4.83 15.24
N ARG A 364 10.29 4.33 15.17
CA ARG A 364 9.43 4.05 16.35
C ARG A 364 9.08 2.57 16.45
N PHE A 365 10.02 1.71 16.05
CA PHE A 365 9.73 0.29 15.86
C PHE A 365 9.39 -0.43 17.17
N ASP A 366 10.02 -0.10 18.28
CA ASP A 366 9.72 -0.67 19.60
C ASP A 366 8.30 -0.30 20.08
N GLU A 367 7.85 0.93 19.81
CA GLU A 367 6.46 1.34 20.07
C GLU A 367 5.48 0.54 19.18
N ALA A 368 5.86 0.30 17.93
CA ALA A 368 5.05 -0.51 17.03
C ALA A 368 4.93 -1.96 17.52
N ILE A 369 6.03 -2.54 18.03
CA ILE A 369 6.02 -3.88 18.65
C ILE A 369 5.09 -3.91 19.87
N ALA A 370 5.18 -2.90 20.73
CA ALA A 370 4.34 -2.80 21.91
C ALA A 370 2.84 -2.72 21.57
N GLU A 371 2.50 -2.02 20.47
CA GLU A 371 1.10 -1.79 20.07
C GLU A 371 0.46 -2.99 19.34
N VAL A 372 1.19 -3.62 18.40
CA VAL A 372 0.59 -4.65 17.52
C VAL A 372 1.29 -6.01 17.57
N GLY A 373 2.34 -6.12 18.35
CA GLY A 373 3.23 -7.30 18.40
C GLY A 373 4.25 -7.32 17.27
N GLU A 374 5.37 -7.98 17.52
CA GLU A 374 6.54 -7.97 16.63
C GLU A 374 6.23 -8.46 15.20
N ALA A 375 5.48 -9.54 15.08
CA ALA A 375 5.15 -10.13 13.79
C ALA A 375 4.38 -9.15 12.87
N LYS A 376 3.41 -8.42 13.41
CA LYS A 376 2.66 -7.40 12.67
C LYS A 376 3.51 -6.17 12.37
N ALA A 377 4.30 -5.67 13.34
CA ALA A 377 5.20 -4.54 13.13
C ALA A 377 6.17 -4.81 11.98
N ARG A 378 6.80 -6.00 11.97
CA ARG A 378 7.70 -6.44 10.90
C ARG A 378 6.99 -6.56 9.54
N LEU A 379 5.79 -7.10 9.52
CA LEU A 379 4.98 -7.20 8.30
C LEU A 379 4.67 -5.82 7.72
N TRP A 380 4.28 -4.85 8.57
CA TRP A 380 3.97 -3.50 8.14
C TRP A 380 5.19 -2.74 7.63
N LEU A 381 6.34 -2.88 8.28
CA LEU A 381 7.59 -2.28 7.82
C LEU A 381 7.98 -2.82 6.43
N LEU A 382 7.90 -4.15 6.24
CA LEU A 382 8.15 -4.78 4.94
C LEU A 382 7.16 -4.31 3.88
N TYR A 383 5.89 -4.17 4.24
CA TYR A 383 4.83 -3.70 3.33
C TYR A 383 5.07 -2.26 2.88
N LEU A 384 5.29 -1.31 3.80
CA LEU A 384 5.50 0.10 3.45
C LEU A 384 6.76 0.28 2.60
N THR A 385 7.84 -0.42 2.95
CA THR A 385 9.07 -0.43 2.14
C THR A 385 8.81 -1.02 0.75
N GLY A 386 8.11 -2.14 0.68
CA GLY A 386 7.75 -2.80 -0.59
C GLY A 386 6.87 -1.92 -1.48
N CYS A 387 5.94 -1.15 -0.91
CA CYS A 387 5.14 -0.16 -1.64
C CYS A 387 6.00 0.95 -2.23
N SER A 388 6.91 1.54 -1.43
CA SER A 388 7.85 2.55 -1.93
C SER A 388 8.64 2.03 -3.15
N ILE A 389 9.19 0.83 -3.05
CA ILE A 389 9.94 0.18 -4.13
C ILE A 389 9.04 -0.11 -5.34
N ALA A 390 7.79 -0.52 -5.14
CA ALA A 390 6.85 -0.79 -6.23
C ALA A 390 6.55 0.46 -7.06
N PHE A 391 6.36 1.62 -6.40
CA PHE A 391 6.18 2.90 -7.06
C PHE A 391 7.48 3.39 -7.72
N GLU A 392 8.63 3.23 -7.08
CA GLU A 392 9.95 3.56 -7.67
C GLU A 392 10.18 2.80 -8.99
N ARG A 393 9.88 1.50 -9.02
CA ARG A 393 10.00 0.64 -10.21
C ARG A 393 8.88 0.83 -11.23
N ALA A 394 7.93 1.72 -10.99
CA ALA A 394 6.73 1.90 -11.82
C ALA A 394 5.93 0.60 -12.06
N SER A 395 6.01 -0.37 -11.16
CA SER A 395 5.16 -1.57 -11.18
C SER A 395 3.75 -1.27 -10.65
N ALA A 396 3.64 -0.30 -9.75
CA ALA A 396 2.41 0.36 -9.34
C ALA A 396 2.49 1.84 -9.75
N GLN A 397 1.35 2.45 -10.03
CA GLN A 397 1.17 3.86 -10.32
C GLN A 397 -0.03 4.38 -9.54
N ILE A 398 -0.19 5.69 -9.44
CA ILE A 398 -1.36 6.31 -8.82
C ILE A 398 -1.72 7.57 -9.57
N PHE A 399 -3.02 7.77 -9.77
CA PHE A 399 -3.50 8.92 -10.52
C PHE A 399 -4.60 9.67 -9.78
N GLN A 400 -4.62 10.99 -9.94
CA GLN A 400 -5.80 11.82 -9.70
C GLN A 400 -6.46 12.09 -11.04
N THR A 401 -7.71 11.65 -11.18
CA THR A 401 -8.54 11.87 -12.36
C THR A 401 -9.69 12.81 -12.01
N VAL A 402 -9.82 13.92 -12.75
CA VAL A 402 -10.92 14.88 -12.60
C VAL A 402 -11.90 14.69 -13.74
N ALA A 403 -13.15 14.47 -13.40
CA ALA A 403 -14.22 14.28 -14.36
C ALA A 403 -15.48 15.08 -13.96
N THR A 404 -16.30 15.50 -14.93
CA THR A 404 -17.60 16.10 -14.67
C THR A 404 -18.71 15.18 -15.14
N LYS A 405 -19.83 15.18 -14.43
CA LYS A 405 -21.06 14.55 -14.93
C LYS A 405 -21.57 15.33 -16.13
N ARG A 406 -21.70 14.65 -17.27
CA ARG A 406 -22.16 15.26 -18.52
C ARG A 406 -23.49 15.99 -18.33
N ALA A 407 -23.55 17.24 -18.76
CA ALA A 407 -24.72 18.09 -18.82
C ALA A 407 -24.81 18.76 -20.18
N ARG A 408 -25.94 19.39 -20.50
CA ARG A 408 -26.03 20.26 -21.68
C ARG A 408 -25.21 21.54 -21.46
N GLY A 409 -24.45 21.95 -22.44
CA GLY A 409 -23.61 23.17 -22.42
C GLY A 409 -22.18 22.92 -21.90
N PRO A 410 -21.45 23.98 -21.57
CA PRO A 410 -20.08 23.91 -21.08
C PRO A 410 -19.96 23.15 -19.75
N SER A 411 -18.79 22.56 -19.48
CA SER A 411 -18.51 21.83 -18.24
C SER A 411 -18.49 22.70 -16.98
N GLY A 412 -18.40 24.01 -17.13
CA GLY A 412 -18.23 24.97 -16.04
C GLY A 412 -16.80 25.00 -15.44
N LEU A 413 -15.88 24.24 -16.00
CA LEU A 413 -14.46 24.30 -15.63
C LEU A 413 -13.74 25.44 -16.39
N PRO A 414 -12.68 26.04 -15.81
CA PRO A 414 -11.84 26.99 -16.49
C PRO A 414 -11.20 26.41 -17.77
N PRO A 415 -10.90 27.25 -18.78
CA PRO A 415 -10.29 26.78 -20.04
C PRO A 415 -8.85 26.29 -19.86
N THR A 416 -8.18 26.67 -18.79
CA THR A 416 -6.82 26.25 -18.45
C THR A 416 -6.77 25.65 -17.05
N ARG A 417 -5.61 25.07 -16.68
CA ARG A 417 -5.35 24.53 -15.33
C ARG A 417 -4.57 25.50 -14.43
N GLU A 418 -4.42 26.74 -14.84
CA GLU A 418 -3.60 27.74 -14.14
C GLU A 418 -4.10 27.98 -12.70
N ASP A 419 -5.41 27.87 -12.49
CA ASP A 419 -6.08 27.99 -11.20
C ASP A 419 -5.66 26.93 -10.17
N LEU A 420 -5.09 25.80 -10.62
CA LEU A 420 -4.68 24.73 -9.72
C LEU A 420 -3.33 24.98 -9.03
N TYR A 421 -2.51 25.88 -9.60
CA TYR A 421 -1.12 26.09 -9.19
C TYR A 421 -0.83 27.49 -8.63
N ARG A 422 -1.86 28.31 -8.47
CA ARG A 422 -1.77 29.65 -7.87
C ARG A 422 -1.90 29.65 -6.36
#